data_afc953b5af7593ebdf016ac2ede891d6
#
_entry.id   afc953b5af7593ebdf016ac2ede891d6
#
_cell.length_a   1.000
_cell.length_b   1.000
_cell.length_c   1.000
_cell.angle_alpha   90.00
_cell.angle_beta   90.00
_cell.angle_gamma   90.00
#
_symmetry.space_group_name_H-M   'P 1'
#
loop_
_entity.id
_entity.type
_entity.pdbx_description
1 polymer ?
#
loop_
_entity_poly.entity_id
_entity_poly.type
_entity_poly.pdbx_seq_one_letter_code
_entity_poly.pdbx_strand_id
1 'polypeptide(L)'
;GSSLQKALAICQDTRYPYYCFAQLLKQADMISGETIAGLAGRTIAFIPTNETLKNALAGKEIPGADKLMVYEDGTLGLIDSGNGLTSDEKIELKKYISNYFLVASSVPSACYPGSKMENGEYVNYSGNTIVYKDLGTSLSIQLKDGTKVVQVSGKYNYFPFCYNDGCFHFIESLLM
;
A
#
# COMPACT_ATOMS: atom_id res chain seq x y z
N GLY A 1 -1.00 3.79 22.14
CA GLY A 1 -0.41 3.36 20.94
C GLY A 1 -1.17 3.72 19.70
N SER A 2 -0.46 3.85 18.62
CA SER A 2 -1.03 4.15 17.31
C SER A 2 -1.21 2.88 16.48
N SER A 3 -2.19 2.90 15.62
CA SER A 3 -2.52 1.79 14.73
C SER A 3 -2.26 2.20 13.28
N LEU A 4 -1.56 1.35 12.53
CA LEU A 4 -1.35 1.54 11.10
C LEU A 4 -2.68 1.53 10.35
N GLN A 5 -3.57 0.59 10.69
CA GLN A 5 -4.89 0.52 10.07
C GLN A 5 -5.68 1.80 10.32
N LYS A 6 -5.70 2.28 11.55
CA LYS A 6 -6.39 3.54 11.89
C LYS A 6 -5.80 4.72 11.16
N ALA A 7 -4.47 4.84 11.11
CA ALA A 7 -3.80 5.94 10.41
C ALA A 7 -4.23 6.03 8.94
N LEU A 8 -4.30 4.88 8.26
CA LEU A 8 -4.75 4.83 6.87
C LEU A 8 -6.27 5.03 6.75
N ALA A 9 -7.05 4.40 7.63
CA ALA A 9 -8.53 4.43 7.53
C ALA A 9 -9.13 5.82 7.72
N ILE A 10 -8.55 6.64 8.59
CA ILE A 10 -9.09 7.96 8.92
C ILE A 10 -8.28 9.11 8.33
N CYS A 11 -7.31 8.84 7.46
CA CYS A 11 -6.47 9.89 6.87
C CYS A 11 -7.31 10.86 6.03
N GLN A 12 -7.32 12.13 6.43
CA GLN A 12 -8.01 13.21 5.73
C GLN A 12 -7.07 14.37 5.38
N ASP A 13 -5.80 14.25 5.72
CA ASP A 13 -4.82 15.31 5.46
C ASP A 13 -4.10 15.03 4.14
N THR A 14 -4.39 15.87 3.14
CA THR A 14 -3.82 15.76 1.79
C THR A 14 -2.30 15.91 1.76
N ARG A 15 -1.69 16.43 2.83
CA ARG A 15 -0.25 16.63 2.92
C ARG A 15 0.51 15.35 3.24
N TYR A 16 -0.16 14.33 3.78
CA TYR A 16 0.51 13.07 4.08
C TYR A 16 0.81 12.29 2.80
N PRO A 17 2.05 11.77 2.63
CA PRO A 17 2.43 11.06 1.40
C PRO A 17 1.62 9.80 1.11
N TYR A 18 0.86 9.28 2.07
CA TYR A 18 0.00 8.11 1.90
C TYR A 18 -1.49 8.45 1.75
N TYR A 19 -1.82 9.73 1.59
CA TYR A 19 -3.22 10.18 1.49
C TYR A 19 -3.94 9.54 0.29
N CYS A 20 -3.31 9.54 -0.88
CA CYS A 20 -3.91 8.96 -2.09
C CYS A 20 -4.14 7.44 -1.92
N PHE A 21 -3.20 6.75 -1.31
CA PHE A 21 -3.35 5.33 -1.01
C PHE A 21 -4.54 5.08 -0.07
N ALA A 22 -4.71 5.91 0.95
CA ALA A 22 -5.85 5.84 1.85
C ALA A 22 -7.18 6.04 1.11
N GLN A 23 -7.22 6.99 0.17
CA GLN A 23 -8.41 7.20 -0.67
C GLN A 23 -8.68 5.99 -1.57
N LEU A 24 -7.64 5.36 -2.07
CA LEU A 24 -7.78 4.16 -2.91
C LEU A 24 -8.37 2.99 -2.11
N LEU A 25 -7.97 2.83 -0.85
CA LEU A 25 -8.57 1.85 0.06
C LEU A 25 -10.08 2.06 0.21
N LYS A 26 -10.53 3.32 0.31
CA LYS A 26 -11.96 3.65 0.37
C LYS A 26 -12.69 3.27 -0.90
N GLN A 27 -12.11 3.53 -2.07
CA GLN A 27 -12.71 3.16 -3.36
C GLN A 27 -12.86 1.65 -3.52
N ALA A 28 -11.99 0.88 -2.89
CA ALA A 28 -12.04 -0.59 -2.90
C ALA A 28 -12.98 -1.16 -1.82
N ASP A 29 -13.71 -0.33 -1.08
CA ASP A 29 -14.53 -0.74 0.07
C ASP A 29 -13.72 -1.50 1.13
N MET A 30 -12.46 -1.13 1.33
CA MET A 30 -11.60 -1.77 2.31
C MET A 30 -11.62 -1.10 3.68
N ILE A 31 -12.23 0.08 3.79
CA ILE A 31 -12.29 0.81 5.07
C ILE A 31 -13.60 0.47 5.79
N SER A 32 -13.46 0.02 7.04
CA SER A 32 -14.58 -0.24 7.93
C SER A 32 -14.30 0.45 9.27
N GLY A 33 -14.87 1.67 9.45
CA GLY A 33 -14.56 2.49 10.62
C GLY A 33 -13.09 2.87 10.68
N GLU A 34 -12.39 2.39 11.68
CA GLU A 34 -10.96 2.64 11.88
C GLU A 34 -10.06 1.45 11.48
N THR A 35 -10.63 0.50 10.75
CA THR A 35 -9.92 -0.73 10.34
C THR A 35 -9.93 -0.90 8.84
N ILE A 36 -9.02 -1.73 8.35
CA ILE A 36 -8.93 -2.13 6.94
C ILE A 36 -9.44 -3.57 6.83
N ALA A 37 -10.50 -3.76 6.05
CA ALA A 37 -11.12 -5.06 5.86
C ALA A 37 -10.13 -6.05 5.23
N GLY A 38 -10.10 -7.27 5.77
CA GLY A 38 -9.24 -8.34 5.28
C GLY A 38 -7.86 -8.39 5.93
N LEU A 39 -7.44 -7.35 6.65
CA LEU A 39 -6.18 -7.37 7.39
C LEU A 39 -6.44 -7.87 8.82
N ALA A 40 -5.83 -8.99 9.16
CA ALA A 40 -5.93 -9.58 10.50
C ALA A 40 -4.57 -9.53 11.20
N GLY A 41 -4.50 -8.84 12.33
CA GLY A 41 -3.29 -8.75 13.13
C GLY A 41 -2.26 -7.78 12.52
N ARG A 42 -0.99 -8.11 12.68
CA ARG A 42 0.12 -7.25 12.24
C ARG A 42 0.33 -7.35 10.74
N THR A 43 0.77 -6.25 10.14
CA THR A 43 1.13 -6.22 8.72
C THR A 43 2.34 -5.35 8.48
N ILE A 44 3.02 -5.58 7.37
CA ILE A 44 3.98 -4.65 6.82
C ILE A 44 3.43 -4.19 5.49
N ALA A 45 3.30 -2.88 5.33
CA ALA A 45 2.78 -2.28 4.11
C ALA A 45 3.90 -1.62 3.31
N PHE A 46 3.80 -1.72 1.98
CA PHE A 46 4.63 -0.96 1.06
C PHE A 46 3.70 0.00 0.33
N ILE A 47 3.79 1.28 0.68
CA ILE A 47 2.80 2.27 0.27
C ILE A 47 3.35 3.13 -0.87
N PRO A 48 2.75 3.05 -2.07
CA PRO A 48 3.09 3.98 -3.13
C PRO A 48 2.77 5.41 -2.72
N THR A 49 3.69 6.33 -2.98
CA THR A 49 3.50 7.74 -2.65
C THR A 49 2.34 8.34 -3.43
N ASN A 50 1.83 9.49 -2.97
CA ASN A 50 0.77 10.22 -3.65
C ASN A 50 1.09 10.47 -5.11
N GLU A 51 2.32 10.91 -5.41
CA GLU A 51 2.76 11.18 -6.77
C GLU A 51 2.78 9.92 -7.63
N THR A 52 3.29 8.82 -7.08
CA THR A 52 3.32 7.53 -7.77
C THR A 52 1.91 7.07 -8.15
N LEU A 53 0.97 7.16 -7.21
CA LEU A 53 -0.42 6.77 -7.46
C LEU A 53 -1.12 7.72 -8.42
N LYS A 54 -0.88 9.02 -8.30
CA LYS A 54 -1.43 9.99 -9.23
C LYS A 54 -1.04 9.67 -10.67
N ASN A 55 0.24 9.40 -10.90
CA ASN A 55 0.75 9.04 -12.23
C ASN A 55 0.19 7.70 -12.71
N ALA A 56 0.10 6.72 -11.83
CA ALA A 56 -0.44 5.40 -12.16
C ALA A 56 -1.92 5.45 -12.55
N LEU A 57 -2.71 6.26 -11.84
CA LEU A 57 -4.13 6.45 -12.15
C LEU A 57 -4.30 7.19 -13.48
N ALA A 58 -3.51 8.22 -13.73
CA ALA A 58 -3.53 8.94 -15.00
C ALA A 58 -3.12 8.03 -16.16
N GLY A 59 -2.18 7.13 -15.95
CA GLY A 59 -1.73 6.14 -16.95
C GLY A 59 -2.60 4.90 -17.06
N LYS A 60 -3.71 4.81 -16.30
CA LYS A 60 -4.63 3.66 -16.30
C LYS A 60 -3.95 2.34 -15.90
N GLU A 61 -3.00 2.40 -14.98
CA GLU A 61 -2.18 1.25 -14.58
C GLU A 61 -2.75 0.45 -13.41
N ILE A 62 -3.86 0.92 -12.82
CA ILE A 62 -4.49 0.32 -11.65
C ILE A 62 -5.92 -0.11 -12.01
N PRO A 63 -6.42 -1.27 -11.52
CA PRO A 63 -7.80 -1.66 -11.75
C PRO A 63 -8.78 -0.56 -11.34
N GLY A 64 -9.76 -0.27 -12.17
CA GLY A 64 -10.75 0.79 -11.92
C GLY A 64 -10.30 2.18 -12.28
N ALA A 65 -9.07 2.38 -12.74
CA ALA A 65 -8.53 3.70 -13.10
C ALA A 65 -9.30 4.42 -14.19
N ASP A 66 -10.04 3.70 -15.03
CA ASP A 66 -10.91 4.30 -16.05
C ASP A 66 -12.02 5.19 -15.45
N LYS A 67 -12.37 4.96 -14.21
CA LYS A 67 -13.42 5.70 -13.50
C LYS A 67 -12.90 6.64 -12.45
N LEU A 68 -11.59 6.69 -12.23
CA LEU A 68 -10.97 7.44 -11.14
C LEU A 68 -10.11 8.57 -11.68
N MET A 69 -10.05 9.67 -10.90
CA MET A 69 -9.18 10.80 -11.17
C MET A 69 -8.62 11.34 -9.87
N VAL A 70 -7.48 12.00 -9.95
CA VAL A 70 -6.86 12.66 -8.80
C VAL A 70 -6.92 14.18 -9.05
N TYR A 71 -7.53 14.90 -8.12
CA TYR A 71 -7.57 16.36 -8.12
C TYR A 71 -6.20 16.94 -7.73
N GLU A 72 -6.00 18.24 -7.96
CA GLU A 72 -4.74 18.92 -7.63
C GLU A 72 -4.36 18.78 -6.15
N ASP A 73 -5.35 18.77 -5.26
CA ASP A 73 -5.12 18.62 -3.82
C ASP A 73 -4.81 17.17 -3.39
N GLY A 74 -4.75 16.22 -4.33
CA GLY A 74 -4.52 14.82 -4.05
C GLY A 74 -5.77 14.01 -3.74
N THR A 75 -6.95 14.63 -3.72
CA THR A 75 -8.22 13.93 -3.49
C THR A 75 -8.57 13.06 -4.68
N LEU A 76 -8.96 11.83 -4.39
CA LEU A 76 -9.42 10.87 -5.39
C LEU A 76 -10.92 11.04 -5.60
N GLY A 77 -11.34 11.11 -6.84
CA GLY A 77 -12.75 11.23 -7.21
C GLY A 77 -13.12 10.36 -8.39
N LEU A 78 -14.40 10.37 -8.73
CA LEU A 78 -14.93 9.67 -9.89
C LEU A 78 -14.91 10.60 -11.10
N ILE A 79 -14.46 10.07 -12.25
CA ILE A 79 -14.51 10.82 -13.53
C ILE A 79 -15.96 11.14 -13.87
N ASP A 80 -16.84 10.18 -13.68
CA ASP A 80 -18.29 10.35 -13.82
C ASP A 80 -18.94 10.13 -12.47
N SER A 81 -19.39 11.21 -11.85
CA SER A 81 -19.97 11.17 -10.50
C SER A 81 -21.26 10.33 -10.39
N GLY A 82 -21.90 10.02 -11.53
CA GLY A 82 -23.08 9.15 -11.55
C GLY A 82 -22.78 7.66 -11.54
N ASN A 83 -21.54 7.29 -11.84
CA ASN A 83 -21.13 5.90 -12.03
C ASN A 83 -19.87 5.60 -11.23
N GLY A 84 -20.04 5.04 -10.03
CA GLY A 84 -18.93 4.53 -9.24
C GLY A 84 -18.39 3.20 -9.77
N LEU A 85 -17.41 2.66 -9.10
CA LEU A 85 -16.90 1.33 -9.40
C LEU A 85 -17.98 0.28 -9.19
N THR A 86 -18.08 -0.67 -10.10
CA THR A 86 -18.95 -1.83 -9.93
C THR A 86 -18.41 -2.74 -8.84
N SER A 87 -19.25 -3.69 -8.39
CA SER A 87 -18.82 -4.68 -7.39
C SER A 87 -17.61 -5.48 -7.87
N ASP A 88 -17.59 -5.88 -9.15
CA ASP A 88 -16.46 -6.63 -9.73
C ASP A 88 -15.20 -5.76 -9.81
N GLU A 89 -15.33 -4.49 -10.17
CA GLU A 89 -14.20 -3.57 -10.20
C GLU A 89 -13.61 -3.34 -8.81
N LYS A 90 -14.47 -3.24 -7.79
CA LYS A 90 -14.01 -3.13 -6.39
C LYS A 90 -13.26 -4.38 -5.94
N ILE A 91 -13.74 -5.56 -6.30
CA ILE A 91 -13.08 -6.83 -6.00
C ILE A 91 -11.68 -6.87 -6.64
N GLU A 92 -11.57 -6.49 -7.90
CA GLU A 92 -10.29 -6.45 -8.61
C GLU A 92 -9.33 -5.42 -7.99
N LEU A 93 -9.83 -4.25 -7.63
CA LEU A 93 -9.04 -3.20 -6.98
C LEU A 93 -8.56 -3.67 -5.60
N LYS A 94 -9.43 -4.28 -4.81
CA LYS A 94 -9.08 -4.83 -3.50
C LYS A 94 -7.99 -5.90 -3.62
N LYS A 95 -8.12 -6.79 -4.58
CA LYS A 95 -7.12 -7.84 -4.84
C LYS A 95 -5.78 -7.22 -5.22
N TYR A 96 -5.79 -6.18 -6.06
CA TYR A 96 -4.59 -5.46 -6.44
C TYR A 96 -3.92 -4.81 -5.23
N ILE A 97 -4.67 -4.04 -4.44
CA ILE A 97 -4.15 -3.32 -3.27
C ILE A 97 -3.61 -4.28 -2.21
N SER A 98 -4.23 -5.45 -2.07
CA SER A 98 -3.82 -6.46 -1.09
C SER A 98 -2.41 -7.00 -1.32
N ASN A 99 -1.85 -6.81 -2.50
CA ASN A 99 -0.44 -7.14 -2.78
C ASN A 99 0.54 -6.25 -2.02
N TYR A 100 0.10 -5.11 -1.53
CA TYR A 100 0.95 -4.13 -0.85
C TYR A 100 1.01 -4.32 0.67
N PHE A 101 0.35 -5.35 1.19
CA PHE A 101 0.34 -5.70 2.62
C PHE A 101 0.84 -7.13 2.81
N LEU A 102 1.90 -7.28 3.60
CA LEU A 102 2.43 -8.60 3.95
C LEU A 102 1.65 -9.22 5.10
N VAL A 103 1.50 -10.55 5.06
CA VAL A 103 0.83 -11.31 6.13
C VAL A 103 1.76 -11.43 7.33
N ALA A 104 1.30 -10.92 8.46
CA ALA A 104 2.14 -10.76 9.66
C ALA A 104 2.59 -12.06 10.32
N SER A 105 1.88 -13.16 10.11
CA SER A 105 2.26 -14.46 10.68
C SER A 105 3.61 -14.97 10.17
N SER A 106 4.06 -14.48 9.02
CA SER A 106 5.36 -14.80 8.45
C SER A 106 6.44 -13.77 8.81
N VAL A 107 6.07 -12.69 9.49
CA VAL A 107 6.96 -11.56 9.75
C VAL A 107 7.22 -11.49 11.26
N PRO A 108 8.45 -11.67 11.73
CA PRO A 108 8.78 -11.45 13.14
C PRO A 108 8.48 -10.00 13.51
N SER A 109 8.57 -9.65 14.78
CA SER A 109 8.27 -8.31 15.34
C SER A 109 9.16 -7.22 14.70
N ALA A 110 8.95 -6.96 13.43
CA ALA A 110 9.81 -6.14 12.57
C ALA A 110 9.67 -4.63 12.79
N CYS A 111 8.85 -4.22 13.73
CA CYS A 111 8.57 -2.80 13.96
C CYS A 111 9.20 -2.24 15.23
N TYR A 112 10.24 -2.87 15.76
CA TYR A 112 11.00 -2.30 16.86
C TYR A 112 12.23 -1.59 16.32
N PRO A 113 12.66 -0.50 16.98
CA PRO A 113 13.93 0.11 16.64
C PRO A 113 15.05 -0.92 16.66
N GLY A 114 15.80 -1.01 15.55
CA GLY A 114 16.90 -1.97 15.42
C GLY A 114 16.51 -3.36 14.97
N SER A 115 15.22 -3.70 14.87
CA SER A 115 14.83 -4.98 14.28
C SER A 115 14.75 -4.88 12.77
N LYS A 116 15.24 -5.91 12.08
CA LYS A 116 15.21 -6.02 10.63
C LYS A 116 14.45 -7.26 10.22
N MET A 117 13.71 -7.15 9.12
CA MET A 117 13.27 -8.35 8.42
C MET A 117 14.48 -9.01 7.76
N GLU A 118 14.53 -10.32 7.83
CA GLU A 118 15.56 -11.07 7.09
C GLU A 118 15.21 -11.06 5.61
N ASN A 119 16.26 -11.09 4.78
CA ASN A 119 16.09 -11.28 3.34
C ASN A 119 15.41 -12.61 3.09
N GLY A 120 14.47 -12.63 2.16
CA GLY A 120 13.73 -13.85 1.87
C GLY A 120 12.38 -13.58 1.24
N GLU A 121 11.53 -14.58 1.35
CA GLU A 121 10.21 -14.60 0.72
C GLU A 121 9.12 -14.46 1.78
N TYR A 122 8.14 -13.60 1.49
CA TYR A 122 7.00 -13.31 2.38
C TYR A 122 5.71 -13.32 1.57
N VAL A 123 4.62 -13.80 2.17
CA VAL A 123 3.31 -13.84 1.50
C VAL A 123 2.57 -12.54 1.77
N ASN A 124 1.93 -11.99 0.74
CA ASN A 124 1.05 -10.84 0.87
C ASN A 124 -0.43 -11.26 1.01
N TYR A 125 -1.31 -10.30 1.31
CA TYR A 125 -2.74 -10.58 1.50
C TYR A 125 -3.50 -10.90 0.21
N SER A 126 -2.86 -10.80 -0.95
CA SER A 126 -3.41 -11.28 -2.22
C SER A 126 -3.00 -12.73 -2.54
N GLY A 127 -2.24 -13.36 -1.65
CA GLY A 127 -1.76 -14.72 -1.82
C GLY A 127 -0.50 -14.85 -2.67
N ASN A 128 0.10 -13.74 -3.07
CA ASN A 128 1.34 -13.74 -3.84
C ASN A 128 2.55 -13.66 -2.91
N THR A 129 3.69 -14.11 -3.41
CA THR A 129 4.96 -14.07 -2.68
C THR A 129 5.75 -12.85 -3.09
N ILE A 130 6.27 -12.14 -2.09
CA ILE A 130 7.16 -10.99 -2.23
C ILE A 130 8.58 -11.44 -1.87
N VAL A 131 9.54 -11.12 -2.72
CA VAL A 131 10.97 -11.27 -2.42
C VAL A 131 11.46 -9.95 -1.82
N TYR A 132 11.96 -10.02 -0.60
CA TYR A 132 12.46 -8.89 0.17
C TYR A 132 13.98 -8.95 0.24
N LYS A 133 14.65 -7.84 -0.14
CA LYS A 133 16.11 -7.74 -0.12
C LYS A 133 16.56 -6.43 0.51
N ASP A 134 17.24 -6.55 1.64
CA ASP A 134 17.95 -5.45 2.29
C ASP A 134 19.45 -5.65 2.05
N LEU A 135 20.05 -4.73 1.31
CA LEU A 135 21.47 -4.76 0.98
C LEU A 135 22.30 -3.79 1.84
N GLY A 136 21.69 -3.24 2.89
CA GLY A 136 22.35 -2.28 3.78
C GLY A 136 22.30 -0.84 3.28
N THR A 137 22.48 -0.63 1.98
CA THR A 137 22.43 0.69 1.33
C THR A 137 21.13 0.91 0.56
N SER A 138 20.40 -0.15 0.31
CA SER A 138 19.10 -0.10 -0.38
C SER A 138 18.23 -1.24 0.11
N LEU A 139 16.91 -1.05 -0.05
CA LEU A 139 15.91 -2.04 0.29
C LEU A 139 14.97 -2.17 -0.91
N SER A 140 14.78 -3.39 -1.38
CA SER A 140 13.92 -3.66 -2.53
C SER A 140 12.92 -4.76 -2.26
N ILE A 141 11.81 -4.70 -3.01
CA ILE A 141 10.80 -5.74 -3.03
C ILE A 141 10.47 -6.10 -4.48
N GLN A 142 10.00 -7.30 -4.68
CA GLN A 142 9.62 -7.80 -5.99
C GLN A 142 8.61 -8.92 -5.83
N LEU A 143 7.60 -8.97 -6.70
CA LEU A 143 6.77 -10.16 -6.81
C LEU A 143 7.64 -11.31 -7.32
N LYS A 144 7.57 -12.46 -6.68
CA LYS A 144 8.44 -13.62 -7.00
C LYS A 144 8.34 -14.02 -8.47
N ASP A 145 7.12 -14.01 -9.00
CA ASP A 145 6.87 -14.38 -10.39
C ASP A 145 6.93 -13.19 -11.36
N GLY A 146 7.30 -12.02 -10.84
CA GLY A 146 7.43 -10.80 -11.63
C GLY A 146 8.88 -10.48 -11.98
N THR A 147 9.05 -9.49 -12.84
CA THR A 147 10.38 -9.03 -13.29
C THR A 147 10.73 -7.67 -12.73
N LYS A 148 9.77 -6.99 -12.09
CA LYS A 148 9.93 -5.61 -11.65
C LYS A 148 10.45 -5.56 -10.21
N VAL A 149 11.66 -5.00 -10.05
CA VAL A 149 12.26 -4.72 -8.74
C VAL A 149 11.87 -3.32 -8.32
N VAL A 150 11.31 -3.19 -7.13
CA VAL A 150 10.84 -1.91 -6.59
C VAL A 150 11.72 -1.51 -5.42
N GLN A 151 12.29 -0.31 -5.48
CA GLN A 151 13.10 0.24 -4.39
C GLN A 151 12.22 0.93 -3.37
N VAL A 152 12.54 0.73 -2.08
CA VAL A 152 11.98 1.54 -1.02
C VAL A 152 12.53 2.96 -1.17
N SER A 153 11.65 3.96 -0.97
CA SER A 153 12.00 5.35 -1.17
C SER A 153 13.05 5.82 -0.18
N GLY A 154 14.19 6.28 -0.69
CA GLY A 154 15.23 6.93 0.12
C GLY A 154 14.85 8.32 0.61
N LYS A 155 13.87 8.97 -0.04
CA LYS A 155 13.35 10.28 0.36
C LYS A 155 12.70 10.25 1.74
N TYR A 156 12.04 9.15 2.07
CA TYR A 156 11.33 8.97 3.34
C TYR A 156 12.07 8.07 4.31
N ASN A 157 13.36 7.86 4.08
CA ASN A 157 14.20 6.95 4.85
C ASN A 157 13.93 5.47 4.53
N TYR A 158 14.96 4.65 4.68
CA TYR A 158 14.86 3.20 4.50
C TYR A 158 14.27 2.50 5.73
N PHE A 159 14.19 3.17 6.87
CA PHE A 159 13.60 2.60 8.07
C PHE A 159 12.08 2.65 8.00
N PRO A 160 11.40 1.60 8.50
CA PRO A 160 9.95 1.59 8.49
C PRO A 160 9.36 2.61 9.46
N PHE A 161 8.18 3.11 9.12
CA PHE A 161 7.34 3.88 10.04
C PHE A 161 6.54 2.88 10.86
N CYS A 162 6.76 2.84 12.19
CA CYS A 162 6.27 1.78 13.06
C CYS A 162 5.04 2.16 13.87
N TYR A 163 4.11 1.19 13.97
CA TYR A 163 2.87 1.24 14.74
C TYR A 163 2.75 -0.04 15.57
N ASN A 164 1.77 -0.11 16.47
CA ASN A 164 1.57 -1.30 17.30
C ASN A 164 1.15 -2.53 16.50
N ASP A 165 0.43 -2.33 15.40
CA ASP A 165 -0.10 -3.40 14.56
C ASP A 165 0.67 -3.60 13.25
N GLY A 166 1.83 -2.96 13.10
CA GLY A 166 2.63 -3.12 11.90
C GLY A 166 3.54 -1.95 11.61
N CYS A 167 4.07 -1.95 10.41
CA CYS A 167 4.88 -0.85 9.92
C CYS A 167 4.71 -0.69 8.42
N PHE A 168 5.22 0.43 7.86
CA PHE A 168 5.19 0.62 6.43
C PHE A 168 6.46 1.30 5.93
N HIS A 169 6.74 1.06 4.66
CA HIS A 169 7.74 1.78 3.86
C HIS A 169 7.04 2.47 2.70
N PHE A 170 7.59 3.59 2.25
CA PHE A 170 7.16 4.21 1.01
C PHE A 170 7.90 3.62 -0.19
N ILE A 171 7.18 3.46 -1.28
CA ILE A 171 7.75 3.07 -2.59
C ILE A 171 7.35 4.11 -3.64
N GLU A 172 8.21 4.30 -4.64
CA GLU A 172 8.02 5.31 -5.70
C GLU A 172 7.73 4.67 -7.06
N SER A 173 7.39 3.40 -7.06
CA SER A 173 6.88 2.68 -8.23
C SER A 173 5.93 1.58 -7.79
N LEU A 174 5.11 1.09 -8.72
CA LEU A 174 4.16 0.03 -8.43
C LEU A 174 4.84 -1.34 -8.47
N LEU A 175 4.29 -2.30 -7.71
CA LEU A 175 4.74 -3.70 -7.75
C LEU A 175 4.44 -4.38 -9.09
N MET A 176 3.36 -3.94 -9.73
CA MET A 176 2.92 -4.51 -11.01
C MET A 176 2.01 -3.54 -11.76
#